data_fa7414ac401836107a75bf3cf9739bf2
#
_entry.id   fa7414ac401836107a75bf3cf9739bf2
#
_cell.length_a   1.000
_cell.length_b   1.000
_cell.length_c   1.000
_cell.angle_alpha   90.00
_cell.angle_beta   90.00
_cell.angle_gamma   90.00
#
_symmetry.space_group_name_H-M   'P 1'
#
loop_
_entity.id
_entity.type
_entity.pdbx_description
1 polymer ?
#
loop_
_entity_poly.entity_id
_entity_poly.type
_entity_poly.pdbx_seq_one_letter_code
_entity_poly.pdbx_strand_id
1 'polypeptide(L)'
;MKLSINACAVGLSVALLSIGVPAAAEVTRSTESSFVSRHEVVVKASPKDVWLALISPETWWRSEHTWSGDSKNLTLMPQAGGCFCETIPEVDGPSGFTLQGSVEHMRVVQAYPEVALRMVGNLGPLQSEPVAGVLTIAITTVDEGTRIVWEYNVGGSMRYEVDVISKAVDGVMGAQLAALAKPLDIVAEALSVDPMGADNPATATRQGDAMAAPALPSLAPKAPSVQDSFGDLRTNSSP
;
A
#
# COMPACT_ATOMS: atom_id res chain seq x y z
N MET A 1 61.93 53.39 -1.14
CA MET A 1 60.53 53.33 -0.71
C MET A 1 59.88 52.25 -1.56
N LYS A 2 59.70 51.02 -1.02
CA LYS A 2 59.05 49.88 -1.71
C LYS A 2 57.66 49.72 -1.10
N LEU A 3 56.65 49.89 -1.92
CA LEU A 3 55.26 49.67 -1.53
C LEU A 3 54.91 48.20 -1.81
N SER A 4 54.59 47.46 -0.74
CA SER A 4 54.05 46.11 -0.84
C SER A 4 52.53 46.15 -0.89
N ILE A 5 51.92 45.58 -1.93
CA ILE A 5 50.48 45.44 -2.08
C ILE A 5 50.12 44.05 -1.60
N ASN A 6 49.41 43.93 -0.46
CA ASN A 6 48.80 42.71 0.00
C ASN A 6 47.47 42.48 -0.73
N ALA A 7 47.39 41.42 -1.52
CA ALA A 7 46.18 40.96 -2.12
C ALA A 7 45.42 40.05 -1.12
N CYS A 8 44.26 40.52 -0.66
CA CYS A 8 43.29 39.75 0.14
C CYS A 8 42.46 38.87 -0.79
N ALA A 9 42.68 37.58 -0.75
CA ALA A 9 41.84 36.60 -1.45
C ALA A 9 40.56 36.36 -0.59
N VAL A 10 39.40 36.86 -1.09
CA VAL A 10 38.10 36.56 -0.52
C VAL A 10 37.64 35.21 -1.07
N GLY A 11 37.69 34.15 -0.25
CA GLY A 11 37.14 32.86 -0.57
C GLY A 11 35.61 32.85 -0.52
N LEU A 12 34.96 32.70 -1.67
CA LEU A 12 33.52 32.55 -1.80
C LEU A 12 33.14 31.11 -1.51
N SER A 13 32.71 30.86 -0.28
CA SER A 13 32.15 29.53 0.09
C SER A 13 30.72 29.39 -0.44
N VAL A 14 30.55 28.61 -1.51
CA VAL A 14 29.23 28.21 -2.02
C VAL A 14 28.68 27.11 -1.11
N ALA A 15 27.73 27.47 -0.25
CA ALA A 15 26.95 26.50 0.49
C ALA A 15 25.97 25.82 -0.48
N LEU A 16 26.19 24.54 -0.81
CA LEU A 16 25.19 23.71 -1.50
C LEU A 16 24.02 23.48 -0.53
N LEU A 17 22.92 24.18 -0.75
CA LEU A 17 21.65 23.82 -0.15
C LEU A 17 21.17 22.54 -0.86
N SER A 18 21.22 21.42 -0.13
CA SER A 18 20.53 20.19 -0.53
C SER A 18 19.03 20.45 -0.43
N ILE A 19 18.40 20.73 -1.57
CA ILE A 19 16.94 20.78 -1.66
C ILE A 19 16.49 19.32 -1.58
N GLY A 20 15.99 18.89 -0.42
CA GLY A 20 15.32 17.62 -0.26
C GLY A 20 14.09 17.59 -1.17
N VAL A 21 14.12 16.78 -2.21
CA VAL A 21 12.97 16.52 -3.08
C VAL A 21 11.96 15.74 -2.24
N PRO A 22 10.70 16.19 -2.09
CA PRO A 22 9.69 15.41 -1.40
C PRO A 22 9.53 14.06 -2.12
N ALA A 23 9.46 12.96 -1.35
CA ALA A 23 9.13 11.65 -1.87
C ALA A 23 7.80 11.76 -2.65
N ALA A 24 7.86 11.53 -3.95
CA ALA A 24 6.67 11.56 -4.78
C ALA A 24 5.89 10.26 -4.53
N ALA A 25 4.72 10.40 -3.93
CA ALA A 25 3.68 9.38 -3.96
C ALA A 25 3.39 9.01 -5.42
N GLU A 26 3.34 7.73 -5.77
CA GLU A 26 3.21 7.33 -7.17
C GLU A 26 1.97 6.47 -7.42
N VAL A 27 1.02 7.09 -8.15
CA VAL A 27 -0.01 6.35 -8.88
C VAL A 27 0.67 5.66 -10.06
N THR A 28 0.97 4.37 -9.93
CA THR A 28 1.74 3.62 -10.93
C THR A 28 0.94 3.30 -12.19
N ARG A 29 -0.38 3.32 -12.10
CA ARG A 29 -1.31 3.10 -13.22
C ARG A 29 -2.62 3.82 -12.96
N SER A 30 -3.17 4.48 -13.99
CA SER A 30 -4.50 5.09 -13.97
C SER A 30 -5.21 4.86 -15.30
N THR A 31 -6.53 4.65 -15.25
CA THR A 31 -7.45 4.59 -16.39
C THR A 31 -8.67 5.44 -16.06
N GLU A 32 -9.67 5.50 -16.93
CA GLU A 32 -10.91 6.24 -16.69
C GLU A 32 -11.73 5.70 -15.49
N SER A 33 -11.49 4.46 -15.05
CA SER A 33 -12.30 3.79 -14.01
C SER A 33 -11.47 2.98 -13.02
N SER A 34 -10.15 3.09 -13.03
CA SER A 34 -9.27 2.34 -12.12
C SER A 34 -7.94 3.03 -11.89
N PHE A 35 -7.30 2.72 -10.76
CA PHE A 35 -5.94 3.16 -10.46
C PHE A 35 -5.23 2.16 -9.55
N VAL A 36 -3.90 2.24 -9.53
CA VAL A 36 -3.02 1.49 -8.64
C VAL A 36 -2.11 2.46 -7.91
N SER A 37 -2.20 2.45 -6.58
CA SER A 37 -1.27 3.13 -5.68
C SER A 37 -0.27 2.11 -5.15
N ARG A 38 1.04 2.43 -5.22
CA ARG A 38 2.08 1.51 -4.76
C ARG A 38 3.14 2.26 -3.97
N HIS A 39 3.44 1.74 -2.79
CA HIS A 39 4.46 2.27 -1.89
C HIS A 39 5.37 1.16 -1.40
N GLU A 40 6.61 1.52 -1.08
CA GLU A 40 7.61 0.57 -0.64
C GLU A 40 8.52 1.22 0.41
N VAL A 41 8.95 0.43 1.39
CA VAL A 41 9.92 0.85 2.40
C VAL A 41 10.77 -0.34 2.82
N VAL A 42 12.02 -0.08 3.21
CA VAL A 42 12.89 -1.08 3.83
C VAL A 42 13.14 -0.67 5.28
N VAL A 43 12.94 -1.61 6.20
CA VAL A 43 13.13 -1.44 7.64
C VAL A 43 14.14 -2.44 8.19
N LYS A 44 14.79 -2.13 9.33
CA LYS A 44 15.75 -3.05 9.98
C LYS A 44 15.07 -4.21 10.72
N ALA A 45 13.80 -4.03 11.11
CA ALA A 45 13.04 -5.03 11.83
C ALA A 45 12.94 -6.36 11.05
N SER A 46 12.82 -7.47 11.77
CA SER A 46 12.62 -8.80 11.15
C SER A 46 11.23 -8.91 10.48
N PRO A 47 11.03 -9.84 9.51
CA PRO A 47 9.71 -10.09 8.94
C PRO A 47 8.64 -10.39 10.00
N LYS A 48 9.01 -11.05 11.08
CA LYS A 48 8.13 -11.33 12.22
C LYS A 48 7.69 -10.05 12.92
N ASP A 49 8.62 -9.15 13.23
CA ASP A 49 8.31 -7.90 13.92
C ASP A 49 7.47 -6.98 13.02
N VAL A 50 7.76 -6.96 11.72
CA VAL A 50 6.93 -6.28 10.71
C VAL A 50 5.50 -6.85 10.70
N TRP A 51 5.36 -8.17 10.70
CA TRP A 51 4.05 -8.82 10.73
C TRP A 51 3.26 -8.47 11.99
N LEU A 52 3.90 -8.56 13.17
CA LEU A 52 3.25 -8.23 14.45
C LEU A 52 2.83 -6.76 14.52
N ALA A 53 3.65 -5.84 14.01
CA ALA A 53 3.27 -4.44 13.89
C ALA A 53 2.09 -4.27 12.91
N LEU A 54 2.17 -4.87 11.73
CA LEU A 54 1.15 -4.76 10.69
C LEU A 54 -0.24 -5.16 11.18
N ILE A 55 -0.34 -6.25 11.94
CA ILE A 55 -1.63 -6.78 12.43
C ILE A 55 -2.17 -6.05 13.68
N SER A 56 -1.50 -4.99 14.11
CA SER A 56 -1.89 -4.14 15.26
C SER A 56 -2.17 -2.70 14.79
N PRO A 57 -3.16 -2.47 13.90
CA PRO A 57 -3.40 -1.18 13.26
C PRO A 57 -3.69 -0.05 14.25
N GLU A 58 -4.21 -0.36 15.43
CA GLU A 58 -4.48 0.59 16.50
C GLU A 58 -3.22 1.32 16.99
N THR A 59 -2.03 0.77 16.73
CA THR A 59 -0.76 1.31 17.20
C THR A 59 -0.08 2.27 16.22
N TRP A 60 -0.43 2.21 14.93
CA TRP A 60 0.27 2.96 13.88
C TRP A 60 -0.64 3.65 12.87
N TRP A 61 -1.90 3.20 12.68
CA TRP A 61 -2.81 3.87 11.77
C TRP A 61 -3.09 5.29 12.25
N ARG A 62 -3.12 6.24 11.33
CA ARG A 62 -3.32 7.65 11.68
C ARG A 62 -4.81 7.90 11.95
N SER A 63 -5.10 8.44 13.14
CA SER A 63 -6.48 8.64 13.62
C SER A 63 -7.31 9.56 12.75
N GLU A 64 -6.69 10.54 12.05
CA GLU A 64 -7.38 11.42 11.09
C GLU A 64 -7.93 10.68 9.86
N HIS A 65 -7.54 9.42 9.66
CA HIS A 65 -8.05 8.56 8.59
C HIS A 65 -8.91 7.41 9.13
N THR A 66 -9.63 7.65 10.21
CA THR A 66 -10.62 6.76 10.81
C THR A 66 -11.99 7.44 10.82
N TRP A 67 -13.06 6.67 10.90
CA TRP A 67 -14.42 7.20 11.04
C TRP A 67 -14.73 7.64 12.47
N SER A 68 -14.16 6.96 13.46
CA SER A 68 -14.32 7.29 14.89
C SER A 68 -13.44 8.45 15.35
N GLY A 69 -12.43 8.84 14.55
CA GLY A 69 -11.41 9.81 14.93
C GLY A 69 -10.33 9.28 15.86
N ASP A 70 -10.33 7.96 16.17
CA ASP A 70 -9.33 7.33 17.04
C ASP A 70 -8.93 5.94 16.51
N SER A 71 -7.65 5.79 16.15
CA SER A 71 -7.11 4.52 15.65
C SER A 71 -7.22 3.36 16.65
N LYS A 72 -7.36 3.63 17.94
CA LYS A 72 -7.56 2.59 18.97
C LYS A 72 -8.83 1.77 18.76
N ASN A 73 -9.76 2.27 17.98
CA ASN A 73 -11.00 1.58 17.61
C ASN A 73 -10.81 0.63 16.41
N LEU A 74 -9.63 0.60 15.81
CA LEU A 74 -9.30 -0.31 14.70
C LEU A 74 -8.90 -1.69 15.23
N THR A 75 -9.31 -2.70 14.48
CA THR A 75 -8.92 -4.10 14.71
C THR A 75 -8.62 -4.78 13.39
N LEU A 76 -7.65 -5.68 13.38
CA LEU A 76 -7.37 -6.53 12.23
C LEU A 76 -7.30 -7.99 12.66
N MET A 77 -8.16 -8.83 12.08
CA MET A 77 -8.18 -10.27 12.30
C MET A 77 -7.44 -10.96 11.14
N PRO A 78 -6.15 -11.36 11.31
CA PRO A 78 -5.27 -11.77 10.21
C PRO A 78 -5.50 -13.24 9.81
N GLN A 79 -6.71 -13.56 9.38
CA GLN A 79 -7.10 -14.87 8.85
C GLN A 79 -8.11 -14.71 7.71
N ALA A 80 -8.16 -15.66 6.79
CA ALA A 80 -9.13 -15.62 5.69
C ALA A 80 -10.57 -15.51 6.23
N GLY A 81 -11.32 -14.53 5.73
CA GLY A 81 -12.64 -14.16 6.25
C GLY A 81 -12.60 -13.20 7.44
N GLY A 82 -11.41 -12.89 7.97
CA GLY A 82 -11.25 -11.89 9.03
C GLY A 82 -11.48 -10.47 8.53
N CYS A 83 -11.64 -9.55 9.46
CA CYS A 83 -12.00 -8.17 9.21
C CYS A 83 -10.87 -7.21 9.59
N PHE A 84 -10.61 -6.22 8.73
CA PHE A 84 -10.03 -4.95 9.12
C PHE A 84 -11.21 -4.02 9.39
N CYS A 85 -11.53 -3.87 10.66
CA CYS A 85 -12.75 -3.22 11.12
C CYS A 85 -12.46 -2.09 12.10
N GLU A 86 -13.45 -1.22 12.22
CA GLU A 86 -13.43 -0.11 13.18
C GLU A 86 -14.72 -0.13 14.01
N THR A 87 -14.59 0.04 15.30
CA THR A 87 -15.70 0.29 16.22
C THR A 87 -16.01 1.78 16.22
N ILE A 88 -17.27 2.14 16.04
CA ILE A 88 -17.77 3.50 16.30
C ILE A 88 -18.33 3.49 17.71
N PRO A 89 -17.64 4.11 18.69
CA PRO A 89 -18.08 4.08 20.07
C PRO A 89 -19.45 4.74 20.26
N GLU A 90 -20.20 4.26 21.24
CA GLU A 90 -21.34 4.99 21.74
C GLU A 90 -20.92 6.33 22.34
N VAL A 91 -21.75 7.35 22.19
CA VAL A 91 -21.52 8.68 22.75
C VAL A 91 -22.73 9.04 23.60
N ASP A 92 -22.49 9.34 24.87
CA ASP A 92 -23.47 9.96 25.76
C ASP A 92 -23.14 11.46 25.85
N GLY A 93 -24.07 12.29 25.41
CA GLY A 93 -23.84 13.72 25.29
C GLY A 93 -25.10 14.56 25.39
N PRO A 94 -24.97 15.89 25.41
CA PRO A 94 -26.13 16.82 25.55
C PRO A 94 -27.18 16.66 24.45
N SER A 95 -26.79 16.12 23.29
CA SER A 95 -27.67 15.90 22.14
C SER A 95 -28.39 14.55 22.17
N GLY A 96 -28.13 13.72 23.21
CA GLY A 96 -28.68 12.38 23.34
C GLY A 96 -27.61 11.28 23.30
N PHE A 97 -28.10 10.05 23.46
CA PHE A 97 -27.29 8.85 23.43
C PHE A 97 -27.20 8.29 22.01
N THR A 98 -26.03 7.86 21.58
CA THR A 98 -25.84 7.13 20.32
C THR A 98 -25.45 5.68 20.63
N LEU A 99 -26.01 4.73 19.87
CA LEU A 99 -25.62 3.33 19.97
C LEU A 99 -24.24 3.12 19.34
N GLN A 100 -23.52 2.10 19.80
CA GLN A 100 -22.30 1.64 19.18
C GLN A 100 -22.56 1.18 17.73
N GLY A 101 -21.69 1.61 16.84
CA GLY A 101 -21.66 1.21 15.43
C GLY A 101 -20.36 0.48 15.07
N SER A 102 -20.23 0.10 13.81
CA SER A 102 -19.01 -0.48 13.28
C SER A 102 -18.87 -0.21 11.78
N VAL A 103 -17.62 -0.25 11.30
CA VAL A 103 -17.26 -0.15 9.88
C VAL A 103 -16.37 -1.34 9.52
N GLU A 104 -16.70 -2.07 8.45
CA GLU A 104 -15.78 -2.99 7.80
C GLU A 104 -15.03 -2.20 6.72
N HIS A 105 -13.73 -1.97 6.94
CA HIS A 105 -12.89 -1.32 5.94
C HIS A 105 -12.50 -2.28 4.83
N MET A 106 -12.02 -3.46 5.21
CA MET A 106 -11.60 -4.50 4.29
C MET A 106 -11.79 -5.89 4.91
N ARG A 107 -11.93 -6.89 4.07
CA ARG A 107 -11.97 -8.31 4.45
C ARG A 107 -10.69 -9.01 4.04
N VAL A 108 -10.08 -9.74 4.97
CA VAL A 108 -8.89 -10.55 4.70
C VAL A 108 -9.26 -11.73 3.80
N VAL A 109 -8.60 -11.84 2.67
CA VAL A 109 -8.75 -12.97 1.73
C VAL A 109 -7.53 -13.88 1.72
N GLN A 110 -6.39 -13.37 2.18
CA GLN A 110 -5.17 -14.14 2.36
C GLN A 110 -4.38 -13.57 3.53
N ALA A 111 -4.00 -14.42 4.47
CA ALA A 111 -3.02 -14.12 5.49
C ALA A 111 -1.95 -15.20 5.48
N TYR A 112 -0.72 -14.80 5.18
CA TYR A 112 0.46 -15.64 5.24
C TYR A 112 1.48 -14.94 6.12
N PRO A 113 1.54 -15.29 7.42
CA PRO A 113 2.40 -14.61 8.39
C PRO A 113 3.81 -14.40 7.88
N GLU A 114 4.38 -13.21 8.11
CA GLU A 114 5.73 -12.81 7.75
C GLU A 114 6.00 -12.72 6.22
N VAL A 115 5.00 -13.04 5.38
CA VAL A 115 5.15 -13.06 3.91
C VAL A 115 4.17 -12.13 3.21
N ALA A 116 2.86 -12.27 3.49
CA ALA A 116 1.86 -11.47 2.80
C ALA A 116 0.52 -11.37 3.54
N LEU A 117 -0.13 -10.21 3.38
CA LEU A 117 -1.52 -9.97 3.72
C LEU A 117 -2.24 -9.42 2.49
N ARG A 118 -3.38 -10.01 2.13
CA ARG A 118 -4.25 -9.47 1.09
C ARG A 118 -5.65 -9.28 1.63
N MET A 119 -6.18 -8.10 1.36
CA MET A 119 -7.51 -7.71 1.79
C MET A 119 -8.31 -7.17 0.61
N VAL A 120 -9.62 -7.35 0.64
CA VAL A 120 -10.57 -6.82 -0.35
C VAL A 120 -11.53 -5.89 0.37
N GLY A 121 -11.79 -4.73 -0.20
CA GLY A 121 -12.68 -3.71 0.36
C GLY A 121 -12.25 -2.31 -0.06
N ASN A 122 -12.92 -1.31 0.47
CA ASN A 122 -12.71 0.07 0.10
C ASN A 122 -12.37 0.91 1.32
N LEU A 123 -11.47 1.85 1.15
CA LEU A 123 -11.00 2.74 2.21
C LEU A 123 -11.59 4.14 2.04
N GLY A 124 -11.92 4.77 3.15
CA GLY A 124 -12.40 6.16 3.20
C GLY A 124 -13.60 6.41 2.29
N PRO A 125 -13.59 7.46 1.45
CA PRO A 125 -14.73 7.83 0.63
C PRO A 125 -15.10 6.79 -0.45
N LEU A 126 -14.15 5.89 -0.79
CA LEU A 126 -14.42 4.81 -1.74
C LEU A 126 -15.41 3.78 -1.20
N GLN A 127 -15.69 3.74 0.10
CA GLN A 127 -16.68 2.84 0.70
C GLN A 127 -18.11 3.13 0.25
N SER A 128 -18.38 4.35 -0.23
CA SER A 128 -19.68 4.73 -0.76
C SER A 128 -19.80 4.57 -2.28
N GLU A 129 -18.76 4.04 -2.92
CA GLU A 129 -18.71 3.88 -4.37
C GLU A 129 -18.85 2.41 -4.78
N PRO A 130 -19.47 2.12 -5.92
CA PRO A 130 -19.57 0.76 -6.45
C PRO A 130 -18.24 0.32 -7.12
N VAL A 131 -17.17 0.33 -6.34
CA VAL A 131 -15.83 -0.06 -6.76
C VAL A 131 -15.35 -1.28 -5.97
N ALA A 132 -14.37 -2.00 -6.50
CA ALA A 132 -13.65 -3.04 -5.79
C ALA A 132 -12.21 -2.62 -5.57
N GLY A 133 -11.76 -2.67 -4.31
CA GLY A 133 -10.39 -2.43 -3.92
C GLY A 133 -9.72 -3.70 -3.46
N VAL A 134 -8.45 -3.89 -3.84
CA VAL A 134 -7.60 -5.00 -3.37
C VAL A 134 -6.30 -4.40 -2.84
N LEU A 135 -6.07 -4.53 -1.55
CA LEU A 135 -4.80 -4.17 -0.92
C LEU A 135 -3.96 -5.42 -0.73
N THR A 136 -2.79 -5.44 -1.36
CA THR A 136 -1.78 -6.48 -1.17
C THR A 136 -0.59 -5.88 -0.43
N ILE A 137 -0.20 -6.50 0.67
CA ILE A 137 0.98 -6.17 1.45
C ILE A 137 1.92 -7.36 1.35
N ALA A 138 3.13 -7.13 0.80
CA ALA A 138 4.17 -8.14 0.70
C ALA A 138 5.32 -7.79 1.64
N ILE A 139 5.86 -8.80 2.31
CA ILE A 139 6.98 -8.71 3.25
C ILE A 139 8.08 -9.64 2.72
N THR A 140 9.29 -9.11 2.52
CA THR A 140 10.39 -9.86 1.94
C THR A 140 11.70 -9.51 2.63
N THR A 141 12.48 -10.51 3.02
CA THR A 141 13.83 -10.29 3.53
C THR A 141 14.74 -9.78 2.41
N VAL A 142 15.52 -8.75 2.68
CA VAL A 142 16.56 -8.19 1.82
C VAL A 142 17.85 -8.04 2.61
N ASP A 143 18.97 -7.73 1.95
CA ASP A 143 20.28 -7.65 2.63
C ASP A 143 20.31 -6.60 3.74
N GLU A 144 19.58 -5.49 3.56
CA GLU A 144 19.53 -4.39 4.52
C GLU A 144 18.46 -4.57 5.62
N GLY A 145 17.61 -5.62 5.54
CA GLY A 145 16.54 -5.85 6.51
C GLY A 145 15.29 -6.47 5.92
N THR A 146 14.15 -5.83 6.09
CA THR A 146 12.86 -6.29 5.57
C THR A 146 12.23 -5.23 4.67
N ARG A 147 11.92 -5.61 3.45
CA ARG A 147 11.18 -4.81 2.49
C ARG A 147 9.70 -5.04 2.65
N ILE A 148 8.93 -3.94 2.76
CA ILE A 148 7.49 -3.91 2.84
C ILE A 148 6.96 -3.22 1.59
N VAL A 149 6.11 -3.88 0.82
CA VAL A 149 5.46 -3.32 -0.36
C VAL A 149 3.96 -3.31 -0.13
N TRP A 150 3.33 -2.16 -0.34
CA TRP A 150 1.88 -1.98 -0.37
C TRP A 150 1.43 -1.66 -1.78
N GLU A 151 0.48 -2.43 -2.28
CA GLU A 151 -0.17 -2.17 -3.55
C GLU A 151 -1.68 -2.18 -3.37
N TYR A 152 -2.31 -1.03 -3.61
CA TYR A 152 -3.75 -0.87 -3.54
C TYR A 152 -4.30 -0.64 -4.94
N ASN A 153 -4.99 -1.65 -5.47
CA ASN A 153 -5.61 -1.66 -6.78
C ASN A 153 -7.12 -1.42 -6.62
N VAL A 154 -7.64 -0.35 -7.23
CA VAL A 154 -9.05 0.06 -7.17
C VAL A 154 -9.61 0.13 -8.58
N GLY A 155 -10.78 -0.47 -8.79
CA GLY A 155 -11.47 -0.40 -10.07
C GLY A 155 -12.98 -0.50 -9.93
N GLY A 156 -13.69 0.12 -10.86
CA GLY A 156 -15.14 0.16 -10.93
C GLY A 156 -15.69 1.54 -11.25
N SER A 157 -17.02 1.67 -11.25
CA SER A 157 -17.66 2.96 -11.47
C SER A 157 -17.61 3.81 -10.22
N MET A 158 -17.19 5.06 -10.33
CA MET A 158 -17.14 6.00 -9.21
C MET A 158 -17.56 7.39 -9.65
N ARG A 159 -18.08 8.19 -8.71
CA ARG A 159 -18.50 9.58 -8.93
C ARG A 159 -17.33 10.56 -8.91
N TYR A 160 -16.19 10.13 -8.40
CA TYR A 160 -14.99 10.94 -8.32
C TYR A 160 -14.21 10.92 -9.64
N GLU A 161 -13.60 12.05 -9.98
CA GLU A 161 -12.59 12.10 -11.03
C GLU A 161 -11.39 11.25 -10.60
N VAL A 162 -11.03 10.25 -11.40
CA VAL A 162 -9.98 9.27 -11.04
C VAL A 162 -8.65 9.95 -10.76
N ASP A 163 -8.28 10.98 -11.53
CA ASP A 163 -7.04 11.74 -11.33
C ASP A 163 -6.98 12.48 -9.98
N VAL A 164 -8.13 12.82 -9.40
CA VAL A 164 -8.23 13.51 -8.12
C VAL A 164 -8.21 12.50 -6.99
N ILE A 165 -9.09 11.50 -7.05
CA ILE A 165 -9.24 10.51 -5.97
C ILE A 165 -8.00 9.61 -5.84
N SER A 166 -7.36 9.23 -6.96
CA SER A 166 -6.17 8.40 -6.94
C SER A 166 -5.02 9.07 -6.19
N LYS A 167 -4.79 10.37 -6.42
CA LYS A 167 -3.75 11.13 -5.70
C LYS A 167 -4.04 11.26 -4.21
N ALA A 168 -5.32 11.47 -3.85
CA ALA A 168 -5.73 11.56 -2.45
C ALA A 168 -5.54 10.21 -1.73
N VAL A 169 -5.97 9.12 -2.35
CA VAL A 169 -5.78 7.75 -1.83
C VAL A 169 -4.30 7.42 -1.72
N ASP A 170 -3.51 7.73 -2.74
CA ASP A 170 -2.08 7.48 -2.77
C ASP A 170 -1.36 8.20 -1.63
N GLY A 171 -1.66 9.47 -1.39
CA GLY A 171 -1.11 10.23 -0.26
C GLY A 171 -1.45 9.60 1.10
N VAL A 172 -2.68 9.10 1.27
CA VAL A 172 -3.09 8.40 2.51
C VAL A 172 -2.34 7.09 2.66
N MET A 173 -2.24 6.27 1.59
CA MET A 173 -1.55 4.98 1.64
C MET A 173 -0.07 5.15 1.99
N GLY A 174 0.61 6.12 1.39
CA GLY A 174 1.99 6.46 1.73
C GLY A 174 2.15 6.90 3.18
N ALA A 175 1.25 7.76 3.69
CA ALA A 175 1.27 8.21 5.06
C ALA A 175 1.05 7.07 6.07
N GLN A 176 0.19 6.09 5.75
CA GLN A 176 -0.03 4.92 6.59
C GLN A 176 1.18 3.98 6.60
N LEU A 177 1.78 3.71 5.43
CA LEU A 177 3.00 2.88 5.37
C LEU A 177 4.15 3.54 6.14
N ALA A 178 4.33 4.85 6.02
CA ALA A 178 5.35 5.59 6.77
C ALA A 178 5.10 5.51 8.29
N ALA A 179 3.84 5.57 8.73
CA ALA A 179 3.47 5.44 10.14
C ALA A 179 3.77 4.02 10.68
N LEU A 180 3.45 2.97 9.91
CA LEU A 180 3.82 1.58 10.23
C LEU A 180 5.34 1.41 10.33
N ALA A 181 6.08 1.95 9.36
CA ALA A 181 7.53 1.73 9.24
C ALA A 181 8.34 2.50 10.29
N LYS A 182 7.83 3.64 10.77
CA LYS A 182 8.56 4.53 11.70
C LYS A 182 9.13 3.83 12.94
N PRO A 183 8.38 3.01 13.70
CA PRO A 183 8.89 2.29 14.86
C PRO A 183 9.79 1.08 14.50
N LEU A 184 9.90 0.73 13.22
CA LEU A 184 10.63 -0.46 12.73
C LEU A 184 12.03 -0.13 12.20
N ASP A 185 12.54 1.08 12.44
CA ASP A 185 13.84 1.58 11.99
C ASP A 185 14.00 1.57 10.46
N ILE A 186 13.50 2.60 9.81
CA ILE A 186 13.58 2.77 8.35
C ILE A 186 15.04 2.80 7.90
N VAL A 187 15.41 1.95 6.95
CA VAL A 187 16.72 1.91 6.29
C VAL A 187 16.71 2.74 5.02
N ALA A 188 15.68 2.53 4.19
CA ALA A 188 15.46 3.28 2.95
C ALA A 188 13.97 3.36 2.65
N GLU A 189 13.49 4.56 2.35
CA GLU A 189 12.23 4.74 1.65
C GLU A 189 12.51 4.52 0.16
N ALA A 190 11.62 3.83 -0.56
CA ALA A 190 11.75 3.71 -1.99
C ALA A 190 11.70 5.11 -2.59
N LEU A 191 12.84 5.58 -2.97
CA LEU A 191 12.93 6.67 -3.92
C LEU A 191 12.23 6.16 -5.17
N SER A 192 11.19 6.90 -5.62
CA SER A 192 10.51 6.67 -6.89
C SER A 192 11.46 6.08 -7.90
N VAL A 193 11.09 4.92 -8.46
CA VAL A 193 11.85 4.31 -9.54
C VAL A 193 11.94 5.37 -10.63
N ASP A 194 13.15 5.86 -10.91
CA ASP A 194 13.40 6.69 -12.07
C ASP A 194 12.75 6.03 -13.30
N PRO A 195 11.96 6.75 -14.09
CA PRO A 195 11.55 6.22 -15.38
C PRO A 195 12.85 6.04 -16.16
N MET A 196 13.32 4.81 -16.25
CA MET A 196 14.49 4.44 -17.04
C MET A 196 14.38 5.08 -18.39
N GLY A 197 15.41 5.87 -18.71
CA GLY A 197 15.60 6.68 -19.86
C GLY A 197 14.94 6.17 -21.13
N ALA A 198 14.09 7.02 -21.67
CA ALA A 198 13.65 6.96 -23.04
C ALA A 198 14.85 7.33 -23.93
N ASP A 199 15.64 6.32 -24.33
CA ASP A 199 16.48 6.39 -25.52
C ASP A 199 16.82 4.97 -25.97
N ASN A 200 15.89 4.36 -26.71
CA ASN A 200 16.20 3.51 -27.85
C ASN A 200 14.96 3.27 -28.72
N PRO A 201 14.89 3.83 -29.94
CA PRO A 201 13.83 3.53 -30.89
C PRO A 201 14.25 2.32 -31.75
N ALA A 202 13.81 1.13 -31.43
CA ALA A 202 13.66 0.07 -32.44
C ALA A 202 12.85 -1.12 -31.92
N THR A 203 11.79 -1.40 -32.66
CA THR A 203 11.10 -2.68 -32.81
C THR A 203 9.92 -2.93 -31.87
N ALA A 204 8.78 -2.40 -32.31
CA ALA A 204 7.46 -2.82 -31.86
C ALA A 204 7.22 -4.28 -32.25
N THR A 205 7.01 -5.16 -31.28
CA THR A 205 6.20 -6.35 -31.46
C THR A 205 5.27 -6.46 -30.25
N ARG A 206 3.98 -6.26 -30.53
CA ARG A 206 2.91 -6.42 -29.55
C ARG A 206 2.88 -7.87 -29.09
N GLN A 207 3.15 -8.05 -27.80
CA GLN A 207 2.66 -9.22 -27.09
C GLN A 207 2.12 -8.71 -25.76
N GLY A 208 0.81 -8.87 -25.56
CA GLY A 208 0.14 -8.45 -24.34
C GLY A 208 0.52 -9.39 -23.20
N ASP A 209 1.49 -9.00 -22.42
CA ASP A 209 1.76 -9.64 -21.15
C ASP A 209 1.10 -8.80 -20.04
N ALA A 210 0.00 -9.35 -19.52
CA ALA A 210 -0.51 -8.92 -18.23
C ALA A 210 0.65 -9.05 -17.23
N MET A 211 1.11 -7.92 -16.69
CA MET A 211 2.10 -7.93 -15.61
C MET A 211 1.46 -8.63 -14.40
N ALA A 212 1.86 -9.88 -14.20
CA ALA A 212 1.57 -10.62 -13.00
C ALA A 212 2.15 -9.85 -11.82
N ALA A 213 1.34 -9.66 -10.78
CA ALA A 213 1.83 -9.32 -9.44
C ALA A 213 2.99 -10.27 -9.11
N PRO A 214 4.01 -9.82 -8.33
CA PRO A 214 5.15 -10.67 -8.00
C PRO A 214 4.62 -12.02 -7.51
N ALA A 215 4.97 -13.09 -8.22
CA ALA A 215 4.51 -14.43 -7.90
C ALA A 215 5.04 -14.76 -6.49
N LEU A 216 4.13 -14.91 -5.55
CA LEU A 216 4.44 -15.51 -4.26
C LEU A 216 5.08 -16.88 -4.54
N PRO A 217 6.19 -17.22 -3.85
CA PRO A 217 6.82 -18.51 -4.07
C PRO A 217 5.78 -19.62 -3.86
N SER A 218 5.59 -20.46 -4.88
CA SER A 218 4.70 -21.61 -4.82
C SER A 218 5.33 -22.66 -3.92
N LEU A 219 5.02 -22.62 -2.63
CA LEU A 219 5.42 -23.62 -1.63
C LEU A 219 4.25 -24.54 -1.23
N ALA A 220 3.14 -24.53 -1.97
CA ALA A 220 2.06 -25.46 -1.73
C ALA A 220 2.28 -26.74 -2.57
N PRO A 221 2.06 -27.95 -2.00
CA PRO A 221 1.91 -29.15 -2.81
C PRO A 221 0.77 -28.89 -3.81
N LYS A 222 0.98 -29.28 -5.06
CA LYS A 222 0.03 -29.10 -6.15
C LYS A 222 -1.32 -29.70 -5.76
N ALA A 223 -2.21 -28.84 -5.26
CA ALA A 223 -3.60 -29.24 -5.06
C ALA A 223 -4.21 -29.59 -6.43
N PRO A 224 -5.08 -30.61 -6.52
CA PRO A 224 -5.79 -30.90 -7.74
C PRO A 224 -6.50 -29.66 -8.25
N SER A 225 -6.46 -29.42 -9.55
CA SER A 225 -7.12 -28.25 -10.13
C SER A 225 -8.62 -28.34 -9.87
N VAL A 226 -9.30 -27.19 -9.79
CA VAL A 226 -10.77 -27.14 -9.67
C VAL A 226 -11.41 -27.94 -10.82
N GLN A 227 -10.77 -27.94 -12.01
CA GLN A 227 -11.18 -28.72 -13.18
C GLN A 227 -11.13 -30.24 -12.94
N ASP A 228 -10.13 -30.72 -12.19
CA ASP A 228 -10.00 -32.14 -11.86
C ASP A 228 -11.05 -32.61 -10.83
N SER A 229 -11.55 -31.65 -10.02
CA SER A 229 -12.61 -31.91 -9.02
C SER A 229 -14.03 -31.91 -9.62
N PHE A 230 -14.22 -31.33 -10.80
CA PHE A 230 -15.50 -31.23 -11.52
C PHE A 230 -15.48 -32.03 -12.84
N GLY A 231 -14.48 -32.89 -13.05
CA GLY A 231 -14.45 -33.81 -14.15
C GLY A 231 -15.70 -34.73 -14.10
N ASP A 232 -16.45 -34.77 -15.22
CA ASP A 232 -17.54 -35.74 -15.53
C ASP A 232 -18.98 -35.47 -15.07
N LEU A 233 -19.38 -34.19 -14.93
CA LEU A 233 -20.83 -33.92 -14.92
C LEU A 233 -21.48 -33.88 -16.33
N ARG A 234 -20.77 -34.21 -17.42
CA ARG A 234 -21.28 -34.09 -18.79
C ARG A 234 -21.68 -35.44 -19.45
N THR A 235 -21.60 -36.56 -18.75
CA THR A 235 -21.96 -37.84 -19.34
C THR A 235 -23.03 -38.57 -18.53
N ASN A 236 -24.24 -38.01 -18.44
CA ASN A 236 -25.43 -38.81 -18.17
C ASN A 236 -26.68 -38.12 -18.78
N SER A 237 -26.69 -38.08 -20.11
CA SER A 237 -27.92 -37.90 -20.88
C SER A 237 -27.90 -38.96 -21.98
N SER A 238 -28.53 -40.06 -21.72
CA SER A 238 -28.95 -41.09 -22.70
C SER A 238 -30.12 -41.90 -22.16
N PRO A 239 -30.91 -42.45 -23.07
CA PRO A 239 -32.26 -41.98 -23.46
C PRO A 239 -33.36 -42.60 -22.62
#